data_6f83965bcd7f36550ec100307b89d6ee
#
_entry.id   6f83965bcd7f36550ec100307b89d6ee
#
_cell.length_a   1.000
_cell.length_b   1.000
_cell.length_c   1.000
_cell.angle_alpha   90.00
_cell.angle_beta   90.00
_cell.angle_gamma   90.00
#
_symmetry.space_group_name_H-M   'P 1'
#
loop_
_entity.id
_entity.type
_entity.pdbx_description
1 polymer ?
#
loop_
_entity_poly.entity_id
_entity_poly.type
_entity_poly.pdbx_seq_one_letter_code
_entity_poly.pdbx_strand_id
1 'polypeptide(L)'
;VGVLTTAEKQGKLQPEHTRSAVETMMQLNSVGAALGKLSGVNAMTDVTGFGLLGHLLEICQGSHLNATIDLSSVPVLDESITDYIEAGCVPGGSQRNWQSINKHVGDISSHDQALLCDPQTSGGLLVAVSPNSVNEVASILKQANCHCQPIGKLIDYDASVATIEVSS
;
A
#
# COMPACT_ATOMS: atom_id res chain seq x y z
N VAL A 1 2.21 -9.49 0.97
CA VAL A 1 1.97 -10.83 0.37
C VAL A 1 3.26 -11.35 -0.26
N GLY A 2 4.00 -10.53 -0.99
CA GLY A 2 5.25 -10.94 -1.63
C GLY A 2 6.32 -11.42 -0.64
N VAL A 3 6.46 -10.74 0.50
CA VAL A 3 7.34 -11.16 1.60
C VAL A 3 6.95 -12.55 2.11
N LEU A 4 5.66 -12.79 2.40
CA LEU A 4 5.19 -14.09 2.92
C LEU A 4 5.41 -15.22 1.90
N THR A 5 5.09 -15.00 0.63
CA THR A 5 5.32 -16.01 -0.42
C THR A 5 6.81 -16.26 -0.67
N THR A 6 7.67 -15.27 -0.41
CA THR A 6 9.13 -15.45 -0.46
C THR A 6 9.62 -16.23 0.76
N ALA A 7 9.09 -15.95 1.95
CA ALA A 7 9.39 -16.73 3.16
C ALA A 7 8.98 -18.19 3.00
N GLU A 8 7.82 -18.46 2.38
CA GLU A 8 7.38 -19.82 2.07
C GLU A 8 8.37 -20.55 1.14
N LYS A 9 8.76 -19.92 0.04
CA LYS A 9 9.76 -20.48 -0.91
C LYS A 9 11.11 -20.75 -0.25
N GLN A 10 11.47 -19.98 0.77
CA GLN A 10 12.71 -20.16 1.55
C GLN A 10 12.55 -21.16 2.71
N GLY A 11 11.37 -21.73 2.91
CA GLY A 11 11.09 -22.64 4.04
C GLY A 11 11.12 -21.97 5.41
N LYS A 12 10.90 -20.65 5.47
CA LYS A 12 10.94 -19.83 6.69
C LYS A 12 9.55 -19.42 7.19
N LEU A 13 8.51 -19.58 6.35
CA LEU A 13 7.15 -19.16 6.70
C LEU A 13 6.59 -20.05 7.80
N GLN A 14 6.06 -19.44 8.85
CA GLN A 14 5.34 -20.14 9.91
C GLN A 14 3.98 -20.63 9.40
N PRO A 15 3.50 -21.82 9.82
CA PRO A 15 2.26 -22.41 9.31
C PRO A 15 1.02 -21.52 9.47
N GLU A 16 0.93 -20.78 10.57
CA GLU A 16 -0.17 -19.84 10.86
C GLU A 16 -0.26 -18.71 9.83
N HIS A 17 0.88 -18.23 9.30
CA HIS A 17 0.92 -17.14 8.33
C HIS A 17 0.59 -17.58 6.90
N THR A 18 0.71 -18.88 6.59
CA THR A 18 0.28 -19.44 5.29
C THR A 18 -1.20 -19.20 5.05
N ARG A 19 -2.02 -19.43 6.10
CA ARG A 19 -3.46 -19.27 6.00
C ARG A 19 -3.86 -17.80 5.77
N SER A 20 -3.29 -16.87 6.53
CA SER A 20 -3.58 -15.44 6.39
C SER A 20 -3.17 -14.90 5.02
N ALA A 21 -2.04 -15.34 4.46
CA ALA A 21 -1.61 -14.97 3.12
C ALA A 21 -2.61 -15.43 2.05
N VAL A 22 -3.07 -16.68 2.12
CA VAL A 22 -4.05 -17.24 1.17
C VAL A 22 -5.40 -16.54 1.28
N GLU A 23 -5.91 -16.35 2.50
CA GLU A 23 -7.19 -15.65 2.75
C GLU A 23 -7.16 -14.23 2.17
N THR A 24 -6.05 -13.49 2.36
CA THR A 24 -5.88 -12.15 1.77
C THR A 24 -5.89 -12.18 0.25
N MET A 25 -5.14 -13.09 -0.37
CA MET A 25 -5.11 -13.21 -1.83
C MET A 25 -6.46 -13.57 -2.45
N MET A 26 -7.35 -14.19 -1.68
CA MET A 26 -8.71 -14.56 -2.11
C MET A 26 -9.75 -13.47 -1.82
N GLN A 27 -9.41 -12.43 -1.06
CA GLN A 27 -10.34 -11.35 -0.73
C GLN A 27 -10.59 -10.46 -1.96
N LEU A 28 -11.86 -10.27 -2.29
CA LEU A 28 -12.24 -9.41 -3.41
C LEU A 28 -12.31 -7.94 -2.99
N ASN A 29 -11.84 -7.04 -3.83
CA ASN A 29 -11.97 -5.59 -3.67
C ASN A 29 -13.39 -5.08 -4.06
N SER A 30 -14.43 -5.87 -3.79
CA SER A 30 -15.82 -5.60 -4.24
C SER A 30 -16.41 -4.29 -3.68
N VAL A 31 -15.90 -3.81 -2.53
CA VAL A 31 -16.29 -2.53 -1.94
C VAL A 31 -16.00 -1.35 -2.88
N GLY A 32 -15.02 -1.47 -3.76
CA GLY A 32 -14.70 -0.47 -4.78
C GLY A 32 -15.89 -0.10 -5.67
N ALA A 33 -16.81 -1.03 -5.93
CA ALA A 33 -18.03 -0.75 -6.70
C ALA A 33 -18.99 0.23 -5.99
N ALA A 34 -19.00 0.25 -4.66
CA ALA A 34 -19.74 1.23 -3.87
C ALA A 34 -18.99 2.56 -3.80
N LEU A 35 -17.68 2.51 -3.52
CA LEU A 35 -16.83 3.70 -3.40
C LEU A 35 -16.80 4.51 -4.72
N GLY A 36 -16.71 3.86 -5.87
CA GLY A 36 -16.65 4.52 -7.17
C GLY A 36 -17.94 5.28 -7.57
N LYS A 37 -19.01 5.18 -6.78
CA LYS A 37 -20.25 5.96 -6.98
C LYS A 37 -20.26 7.27 -6.18
N LEU A 38 -19.30 7.45 -5.28
CA LEU A 38 -19.22 8.63 -4.43
C LEU A 38 -18.52 9.77 -5.16
N SER A 39 -19.13 10.94 -5.17
CA SER A 39 -18.55 12.14 -5.79
C SER A 39 -17.28 12.64 -5.08
N GLY A 40 -17.05 12.22 -3.83
CA GLY A 40 -15.86 12.56 -3.06
C GLY A 40 -14.70 11.58 -3.23
N VAL A 41 -14.84 10.51 -4.01
CA VAL A 41 -13.75 9.63 -4.40
C VAL A 41 -13.17 10.13 -5.72
N ASN A 42 -11.95 10.69 -5.68
CA ASN A 42 -11.32 11.37 -6.81
C ASN A 42 -10.46 10.43 -7.65
N ALA A 43 -9.83 9.43 -7.02
CA ALA A 43 -9.08 8.36 -7.68
C ALA A 43 -9.14 7.09 -6.83
N MET A 44 -9.03 5.95 -7.47
CA MET A 44 -9.00 4.66 -6.80
C MET A 44 -8.26 3.65 -7.69
N THR A 45 -7.41 2.84 -7.07
CA THR A 45 -6.75 1.69 -7.72
C THR A 45 -6.63 0.54 -6.73
N ASP A 46 -6.56 -0.68 -7.21
CA ASP A 46 -6.13 -1.81 -6.40
C ASP A 46 -4.60 -1.85 -6.28
N VAL A 47 -4.12 -2.18 -5.09
CA VAL A 47 -2.69 -2.33 -4.84
C VAL A 47 -2.27 -3.74 -5.25
N THR A 48 -1.42 -3.83 -6.27
CA THR A 48 -0.98 -5.09 -6.85
C THR A 48 0.55 -5.18 -7.00
N GLY A 49 1.04 -5.58 -8.15
CA GLY A 49 2.44 -5.93 -8.38
C GLY A 49 3.47 -4.82 -8.15
N PHE A 50 3.07 -3.56 -8.25
CA PHE A 50 3.98 -2.42 -8.02
C PHE A 50 4.11 -1.99 -6.55
N GLY A 51 3.34 -2.63 -5.64
CA GLY A 51 3.30 -2.26 -4.24
C GLY A 51 2.59 -0.92 -3.99
N LEU A 52 2.52 -0.52 -2.71
CA LEU A 52 1.80 0.69 -2.33
C LEU A 52 2.40 1.95 -2.98
N LEU A 53 3.72 2.13 -2.91
CA LEU A 53 4.38 3.33 -3.44
C LEU A 53 4.29 3.44 -4.96
N GLY A 54 4.34 2.31 -5.68
CA GLY A 54 4.20 2.33 -7.13
C GLY A 54 2.82 2.83 -7.57
N HIS A 55 1.74 2.30 -6.97
CA HIS A 55 0.38 2.72 -7.27
C HIS A 55 0.05 4.14 -6.77
N LEU A 56 0.64 4.55 -5.63
CA LEU A 56 0.50 5.94 -5.18
C LEU A 56 1.18 6.91 -6.15
N LEU A 57 2.35 6.56 -6.66
CA LEU A 57 3.05 7.38 -7.66
C LEU A 57 2.21 7.57 -8.93
N GLU A 58 1.53 6.52 -9.40
CA GLU A 58 0.61 6.62 -10.55
C GLU A 58 -0.51 7.62 -10.28
N ILE A 59 -1.12 7.61 -9.08
CA ILE A 59 -2.13 8.60 -8.69
C ILE A 59 -1.53 10.02 -8.66
N CYS A 60 -0.37 10.20 -8.03
CA CYS A 60 0.29 11.50 -7.94
C CYS A 60 0.60 12.09 -9.32
N GLN A 61 1.20 11.29 -10.21
CA GLN A 61 1.56 11.72 -11.56
C GLN A 61 0.32 12.03 -12.41
N GLY A 62 -0.71 11.17 -12.35
CA GLY A 62 -1.96 11.37 -13.09
C GLY A 62 -2.75 12.59 -12.65
N SER A 63 -2.61 13.00 -11.39
CA SER A 63 -3.33 14.14 -10.79
C SER A 63 -2.47 15.41 -10.66
N HIS A 64 -1.17 15.33 -10.98
CA HIS A 64 -0.21 16.41 -10.75
C HIS A 64 -0.21 16.91 -9.30
N LEU A 65 -0.03 15.96 -8.36
CA LEU A 65 0.00 16.20 -6.92
C LEU A 65 1.24 15.53 -6.30
N ASN A 66 1.61 15.96 -5.11
CA ASN A 66 2.53 15.24 -4.25
C ASN A 66 1.74 14.47 -3.18
N ALA A 67 2.40 13.56 -2.45
CA ALA A 67 1.81 12.80 -1.37
C ALA A 67 2.70 12.76 -0.13
N THR A 68 2.08 12.69 1.03
CA THR A 68 2.74 12.31 2.28
C THR A 68 2.11 11.03 2.82
N ILE A 69 2.92 10.07 3.25
CA ILE A 69 2.50 8.81 3.88
C ILE A 69 2.97 8.81 5.33
N ASP A 70 2.09 8.47 6.24
CA ASP A 70 2.41 8.09 7.61
C ASP A 70 2.62 6.57 7.66
N LEU A 71 3.88 6.14 7.78
CA LEU A 71 4.24 4.72 7.78
C LEU A 71 3.52 3.94 8.88
N SER A 72 3.33 4.56 10.05
CA SER A 72 2.66 3.92 11.19
C SER A 72 1.18 3.63 10.93
N SER A 73 0.57 4.34 9.98
CA SER A 73 -0.82 4.19 9.57
C SER A 73 -1.02 3.21 8.41
N VAL A 74 0.06 2.75 7.77
CA VAL A 74 -0.03 1.77 6.68
C VAL A 74 -0.39 0.40 7.23
N PRO A 75 -1.53 -0.21 6.80
CA PRO A 75 -1.92 -1.51 7.31
C PRO A 75 -0.97 -2.61 6.81
N VAL A 76 -0.53 -3.45 7.72
CA VAL A 76 0.22 -4.67 7.43
C VAL A 76 -0.63 -5.89 7.78
N LEU A 77 -0.40 -7.01 7.08
CA LEU A 77 -1.17 -8.24 7.30
C LEU A 77 -0.92 -8.83 8.67
N ASP A 78 0.31 -8.73 9.15
CA ASP A 78 0.78 -9.27 10.41
C ASP A 78 2.07 -8.57 10.82
N GLU A 79 2.28 -8.38 12.13
CA GLU A 79 3.47 -7.71 12.67
C GLU A 79 4.77 -8.49 12.35
N SER A 80 4.68 -9.80 12.16
CA SER A 80 5.81 -10.66 11.77
C SER A 80 6.38 -10.39 10.37
N ILE A 81 5.70 -9.59 9.54
CA ILE A 81 6.23 -9.15 8.24
C ILE A 81 7.60 -8.51 8.40
N THR A 82 7.79 -7.71 9.46
CA THR A 82 9.09 -7.11 9.81
C THR A 82 10.17 -8.17 10.01
N ASP A 83 9.88 -9.20 10.79
CA ASP A 83 10.83 -10.28 11.06
C ASP A 83 11.23 -11.03 9.77
N TYR A 84 10.29 -11.25 8.87
CA TYR A 84 10.57 -11.87 7.57
C TYR A 84 11.43 -10.98 6.67
N ILE A 85 11.21 -9.67 6.67
CA ILE A 85 12.05 -8.71 5.93
C ILE A 85 13.46 -8.75 6.49
N GLU A 86 13.64 -8.69 7.80
CA GLU A 86 14.95 -8.79 8.50
C GLU A 86 15.64 -10.12 8.23
N ALA A 87 14.89 -11.22 8.12
CA ALA A 87 15.39 -12.53 7.72
C ALA A 87 15.75 -12.65 6.23
N GLY A 88 15.63 -11.56 5.46
CA GLY A 88 15.97 -11.50 4.04
C GLY A 88 14.91 -12.09 3.11
N CYS A 89 13.65 -12.24 3.57
CA CYS A 89 12.54 -12.74 2.76
C CYS A 89 11.95 -11.62 1.86
N VAL A 90 12.80 -10.84 1.20
CA VAL A 90 12.39 -9.75 0.32
C VAL A 90 12.32 -10.26 -1.13
N PRO A 91 11.17 -10.19 -1.80
CA PRO A 91 11.06 -10.63 -3.19
C PRO A 91 11.85 -9.70 -4.13
N GLY A 92 12.42 -10.26 -5.19
CA GLY A 92 13.10 -9.46 -6.22
C GLY A 92 12.16 -8.45 -6.91
N GLY A 93 10.85 -8.64 -6.79
CA GLY A 93 9.84 -7.67 -7.22
C GLY A 93 9.93 -6.36 -6.47
N SER A 94 10.08 -6.39 -5.13
CA SER A 94 10.20 -5.18 -4.30
C SER A 94 11.41 -4.34 -4.71
N GLN A 95 12.55 -4.98 -4.99
CA GLN A 95 13.76 -4.28 -5.43
C GLN A 95 13.57 -3.61 -6.80
N ARG A 96 12.93 -4.31 -7.77
CA ARG A 96 12.63 -3.74 -9.08
C ARG A 96 11.64 -2.57 -8.99
N ASN A 97 10.61 -2.72 -8.15
CA ASN A 97 9.65 -1.65 -7.89
C ASN A 97 10.36 -0.42 -7.35
N TRP A 98 11.18 -0.57 -6.31
CA TRP A 98 11.98 0.52 -5.76
C TRP A 98 12.88 1.19 -6.80
N GLN A 99 13.62 0.40 -7.58
CA GLN A 99 14.48 0.94 -8.64
C GLN A 99 13.73 1.78 -9.68
N SER A 100 12.47 1.47 -9.94
CA SER A 100 11.66 2.21 -10.91
C SER A 100 11.11 3.53 -10.38
N ILE A 101 10.98 3.69 -9.05
CA ILE A 101 10.31 4.85 -8.43
C ILE A 101 11.21 5.69 -7.52
N ASN A 102 12.40 5.24 -7.16
CA ASN A 102 13.24 5.82 -6.09
C ASN A 102 13.53 7.32 -6.24
N LYS A 103 13.62 7.84 -7.47
CA LYS A 103 13.81 9.29 -7.74
C LYS A 103 12.58 10.15 -7.46
N HIS A 104 11.45 9.54 -7.19
CA HIS A 104 10.19 10.21 -6.87
C HIS A 104 9.81 10.09 -5.39
N VAL A 105 10.59 9.33 -4.63
CA VAL A 105 10.32 9.07 -3.20
C VAL A 105 11.45 9.65 -2.37
N GLY A 106 11.10 10.29 -1.26
CA GLY A 106 12.06 10.78 -0.27
C GLY A 106 12.89 9.67 0.35
N ASP A 107 13.87 10.04 1.16
CA ASP A 107 14.78 9.07 1.79
C ASP A 107 14.03 8.19 2.81
N ILE A 108 14.04 6.88 2.57
CA ILE A 108 13.46 5.86 3.46
C ILE A 108 14.43 4.71 3.68
N SER A 109 14.26 4.00 4.79
CA SER A 109 15.10 2.85 5.13
C SER A 109 14.93 1.70 4.12
N SER A 110 15.92 0.81 4.03
CA SER A 110 15.81 -0.39 3.20
C SER A 110 14.68 -1.33 3.65
N HIS A 111 14.34 -1.32 4.94
CA HIS A 111 13.19 -2.03 5.48
C HIS A 111 11.88 -1.46 4.92
N ASP A 112 11.71 -0.13 4.96
CA ASP A 112 10.49 0.53 4.48
C ASP A 112 10.33 0.41 2.96
N GLN A 113 11.46 0.46 2.22
CA GLN A 113 11.47 0.14 0.79
C GLN A 113 10.93 -1.27 0.54
N ALA A 114 11.38 -2.27 1.30
CA ALA A 114 10.95 -3.65 1.16
C ALA A 114 9.45 -3.80 1.49
N LEU A 115 8.96 -3.11 2.52
CA LEU A 115 7.56 -3.14 2.95
C LEU A 115 6.64 -2.45 1.95
N LEU A 116 6.94 -1.19 1.61
CA LEU A 116 6.05 -0.34 0.81
C LEU A 116 6.07 -0.65 -0.69
N CYS A 117 7.15 -1.29 -1.17
CA CYS A 117 7.27 -1.78 -2.55
C CYS A 117 6.95 -3.27 -2.69
N ASP A 118 6.47 -3.95 -1.61
CA ASP A 118 6.15 -5.38 -1.66
C ASP A 118 5.03 -5.67 -2.66
N PRO A 119 5.26 -6.53 -3.67
CA PRO A 119 4.20 -6.93 -4.59
C PRO A 119 3.02 -7.57 -3.86
N GLN A 120 1.81 -7.14 -4.19
CA GLN A 120 0.58 -7.64 -3.60
C GLN A 120 -0.25 -8.44 -4.60
N THR A 121 -1.07 -9.35 -4.10
CA THR A 121 -2.21 -9.96 -4.78
C THR A 121 -3.43 -9.65 -3.94
N SER A 122 -4.40 -8.98 -4.51
CA SER A 122 -5.57 -8.43 -3.76
C SER A 122 -5.16 -7.58 -2.55
N GLY A 123 -4.22 -6.66 -2.76
CA GLY A 123 -3.63 -5.83 -1.68
C GLY A 123 -4.56 -4.75 -1.10
N GLY A 124 -5.84 -4.79 -1.44
CA GLY A 124 -6.80 -3.77 -1.05
C GLY A 124 -6.86 -2.60 -2.05
N LEU A 125 -7.65 -1.60 -1.70
CA LEU A 125 -7.85 -0.40 -2.52
C LEU A 125 -7.08 0.77 -1.94
N LEU A 126 -6.34 1.47 -2.78
CA LEU A 126 -5.81 2.80 -2.49
C LEU A 126 -6.81 3.82 -3.04
N VAL A 127 -7.36 4.66 -2.16
CA VAL A 127 -8.46 5.56 -2.48
C VAL A 127 -8.10 6.99 -2.12
N ALA A 128 -8.13 7.89 -3.10
CA ALA A 128 -7.98 9.33 -2.90
C ALA A 128 -9.35 9.96 -2.65
N VAL A 129 -9.53 10.56 -1.48
CA VAL A 129 -10.83 11.03 -0.98
C VAL A 129 -10.78 12.51 -0.65
N SER A 130 -11.80 13.26 -1.08
CA SER A 130 -11.99 14.64 -0.66
C SER A 130 -12.17 14.74 0.86
N PRO A 131 -11.60 15.75 1.55
CA PRO A 131 -11.65 15.86 3.01
C PRO A 131 -13.07 15.74 3.61
N ASN A 132 -14.06 16.30 2.92
CA ASN A 132 -15.46 16.28 3.37
C ASN A 132 -16.14 14.91 3.26
N SER A 133 -15.56 13.96 2.50
CA SER A 133 -16.11 12.61 2.28
C SER A 133 -15.37 11.50 3.02
N VAL A 134 -14.33 11.84 3.80
CA VAL A 134 -13.52 10.84 4.52
C VAL A 134 -14.37 9.99 5.46
N ASN A 135 -15.28 10.60 6.23
CA ASN A 135 -16.13 9.87 7.17
C ASN A 135 -17.12 8.91 6.47
N GLU A 136 -17.67 9.32 5.32
CA GLU A 136 -18.56 8.49 4.52
C GLU A 136 -17.82 7.27 3.96
N VAL A 137 -16.64 7.49 3.35
CA VAL A 137 -15.81 6.41 2.83
C VAL A 137 -15.35 5.47 3.93
N ALA A 138 -14.88 6.01 5.08
CA ALA A 138 -14.49 5.20 6.22
C ALA A 138 -15.64 4.33 6.76
N SER A 139 -16.87 4.85 6.78
CA SER A 139 -18.05 4.07 7.18
C SER A 139 -18.31 2.88 6.25
N ILE A 140 -18.19 3.07 4.94
CA ILE A 140 -18.40 2.01 3.94
C ILE A 140 -17.28 0.96 4.06
N LEU A 141 -16.03 1.38 4.19
CA LEU A 141 -14.90 0.48 4.38
C LEU A 141 -15.03 -0.35 5.65
N LYS A 142 -15.43 0.28 6.76
CA LYS A 142 -15.68 -0.40 8.04
C LYS A 142 -16.79 -1.46 7.93
N GLN A 143 -17.89 -1.17 7.24
CA GLN A 143 -18.96 -2.12 6.99
C GLN A 143 -18.52 -3.32 6.15
N ALA A 144 -17.54 -3.11 5.28
CA ALA A 144 -16.91 -4.16 4.47
C ALA A 144 -15.76 -4.88 5.20
N ASN A 145 -15.52 -4.62 6.48
CA ASN A 145 -14.38 -5.12 7.27
C ASN A 145 -13.01 -4.82 6.61
N CYS A 146 -12.90 -3.68 5.93
CA CYS A 146 -11.65 -3.19 5.37
C CYS A 146 -10.98 -2.19 6.32
N HIS A 147 -9.67 -1.98 6.14
CA HIS A 147 -8.97 -0.86 6.77
C HIS A 147 -9.64 0.44 6.38
N CYS A 148 -9.88 1.33 7.34
CA CYS A 148 -10.68 2.54 7.12
C CYS A 148 -10.03 3.83 7.64
N GLN A 149 -8.78 3.76 8.09
CA GLN A 149 -8.04 4.95 8.52
C GLN A 149 -7.24 5.52 7.35
N PRO A 150 -7.13 6.85 7.23
CA PRO A 150 -6.23 7.46 6.27
C PRO A 150 -4.78 7.07 6.55
N ILE A 151 -4.03 6.75 5.50
CA ILE A 151 -2.60 6.43 5.57
C ILE A 151 -1.71 7.60 5.17
N GLY A 152 -2.30 8.75 4.77
CA GLY A 152 -1.55 9.90 4.28
C GLY A 152 -2.45 10.93 3.63
N LYS A 153 -1.83 11.85 2.91
CA LYS A 153 -2.52 12.97 2.25
C LYS A 153 -1.91 13.22 0.87
N LEU A 154 -2.77 13.61 -0.08
CA LEU A 154 -2.35 14.27 -1.31
C LEU A 154 -2.27 15.77 -1.05
N ILE A 155 -1.24 16.42 -1.57
CA ILE A 155 -0.96 17.85 -1.40
C ILE A 155 -0.64 18.47 -2.75
N ASP A 156 -0.71 19.81 -2.83
CA ASP A 156 -0.37 20.54 -4.05
C ASP A 156 1.04 20.20 -4.54
N TYR A 157 1.19 20.14 -5.85
CA TYR A 157 2.45 19.79 -6.48
C TYR A 157 3.55 20.80 -6.19
N ASP A 158 4.67 20.31 -5.70
CA ASP A 158 5.91 21.06 -5.51
C ASP A 158 7.09 20.27 -6.10
N ALA A 159 7.69 20.81 -7.15
CA ALA A 159 8.84 20.19 -7.82
C ALA A 159 10.15 20.26 -7.00
N SER A 160 10.18 21.01 -5.90
CA SER A 160 11.38 21.16 -5.05
C SER A 160 11.54 20.02 -4.04
N VAL A 161 10.52 19.19 -3.86
CA VAL A 161 10.52 18.03 -2.95
C VAL A 161 10.22 16.75 -3.71
N ALA A 162 10.42 15.59 -3.09
CA ALA A 162 10.03 14.32 -3.69
C ALA A 162 8.52 14.26 -3.93
N THR A 163 8.09 13.52 -4.95
CA THR A 163 6.67 13.34 -5.25
C THR A 163 5.93 12.65 -4.10
N ILE A 164 6.63 11.73 -3.41
CA ILE A 164 6.11 11.02 -2.23
C ILE A 164 7.10 11.18 -1.08
N GLU A 165 6.63 11.71 0.05
CA GLU A 165 7.36 11.75 1.31
C GLU A 165 6.75 10.73 2.28
N VAL A 166 7.60 10.00 3.01
CA VAL A 166 7.18 9.01 4.02
C VAL A 166 7.71 9.46 5.38
N SER A 167 6.83 9.59 6.34
CA SER A 167 7.16 9.90 7.74
C SER A 167 6.92 8.69 8.64
N SER A 168 7.68 8.61 9.71
CA SER A 168 7.54 7.58 10.77
C SER A 168 6.65 8.10 11.89
#